data_d66f92dccd59ea38d61b69956ee78815
#
_entry.id   d66f92dccd59ea38d61b69956ee78815
#
_cell.length_a   1.000
_cell.length_b   1.000
_cell.length_c   1.000
_cell.angle_alpha   90.00
_cell.angle_beta   90.00
_cell.angle_gamma   90.00
#
_symmetry.space_group_name_H-M   'P 1'
#
loop_
_entity.id
_entity.type
_entity.pdbx_description
1 polymer ?
#
loop_
_entity_poly.entity_id
_entity_poly.type
_entity_poly.pdbx_seq_one_letter_code
_entity_poly.pdbx_strand_id
1 'polypeptide(L)'
;FTAKEMNHPRGDFTACAAGFSYGGGREHPGNVRITGEGNKAAMDELLNHEDMVRLVSFTNSLYNSFNHKTYVEYKETLESHLVHDPRLRPTSSKTVFATTTINFGPRIIVPPHIDGGNTGHGWCSDSSLGPYNPDKGGHLVLWNLGLIIRFPPGATVLFPSALITHSTVPIQPDETRYSIVQYSAGGLFWWRNNGWCSDKVFLQKASKDQLKQQKVENAQHWSMNLEKFTHWSDL
;
A
#
# COMPACT_ATOMS: atom_id res chain seq x y z
N PHE A 1 17.25 -8.88 -12.30
CA PHE A 1 16.06 -9.75 -12.17
C PHE A 1 16.15 -10.92 -13.13
N THR A 2 15.64 -12.09 -12.71
CA THR A 2 15.55 -13.29 -13.53
C THR A 2 14.29 -13.24 -14.43
N ALA A 3 14.25 -14.05 -15.50
CA ALA A 3 13.05 -14.15 -16.36
C ALA A 3 11.78 -14.54 -15.57
N LYS A 4 11.92 -15.32 -14.49
CA LYS A 4 10.80 -15.67 -13.60
C LYS A 4 10.28 -14.48 -12.81
N GLU A 5 11.15 -13.55 -12.40
CA GLU A 5 10.80 -12.35 -11.66
C GLU A 5 10.19 -11.26 -12.54
N MET A 6 10.39 -11.36 -13.85
CA MET A 6 9.78 -10.47 -14.84
C MET A 6 8.32 -10.83 -15.18
N ASN A 7 7.85 -12.01 -14.77
CA ASN A 7 6.47 -12.44 -14.96
C ASN A 7 5.68 -12.15 -13.68
N HIS A 8 5.14 -10.95 -13.59
CA HIS A 8 4.35 -10.51 -12.43
C HIS A 8 2.85 -10.76 -12.71
N PRO A 9 2.04 -11.17 -11.70
CA PRO A 9 0.60 -11.43 -11.89
C PRO A 9 -0.21 -10.26 -12.46
N ARG A 10 0.31 -9.03 -12.36
CA ARG A 10 -0.34 -7.80 -12.85
C ARG A 10 0.23 -7.28 -14.17
N GLY A 11 1.14 -7.99 -14.82
CA GLY A 11 1.73 -7.59 -16.10
C GLY A 11 3.18 -8.02 -16.28
N ASP A 12 3.71 -7.82 -17.49
CA ASP A 12 5.08 -8.20 -17.87
C ASP A 12 6.09 -7.13 -17.38
N PHE A 13 6.18 -6.96 -16.09
CA PHE A 13 7.17 -6.07 -15.47
C PHE A 13 7.65 -6.65 -14.14
N THR A 14 8.82 -6.23 -13.71
CA THR A 14 9.39 -6.64 -12.44
C THR A 14 8.88 -5.73 -11.33
N ALA A 15 8.49 -6.33 -10.21
CA ALA A 15 8.16 -5.62 -8.99
C ALA A 15 8.97 -6.17 -7.81
N CYS A 16 9.42 -5.28 -6.96
CA CYS A 16 10.09 -5.64 -5.72
C CYS A 16 9.45 -4.90 -4.55
N ALA A 17 9.01 -5.66 -3.56
CA ALA A 17 8.39 -5.12 -2.35
C ALA A 17 9.35 -5.23 -1.16
N ALA A 18 9.33 -4.23 -0.29
CA ALA A 18 10.07 -4.19 0.97
C ALA A 18 9.16 -3.73 2.10
N GLY A 19 9.63 -3.86 3.35
CA GLY A 19 8.84 -3.59 4.54
C GLY A 19 8.28 -4.85 5.15
N PHE A 20 7.12 -4.77 5.78
CA PHE A 20 6.46 -5.93 6.38
C PHE A 20 4.97 -5.98 6.06
N SER A 21 4.39 -7.17 6.13
CA SER A 21 2.99 -7.39 5.78
C SER A 21 2.40 -8.55 6.58
N TYR A 22 1.08 -8.66 6.56
CA TYR A 22 0.32 -9.79 7.10
C TYR A 22 -0.86 -10.13 6.19
N GLY A 23 -1.07 -11.43 5.98
CA GLY A 23 -2.06 -11.98 5.04
C GLY A 23 -1.41 -12.90 4.02
N GLY A 24 -2.16 -13.36 3.03
CA GLY A 24 -1.65 -14.24 1.98
C GLY A 24 -1.11 -15.58 2.49
N GLY A 25 -1.71 -16.13 3.56
CA GLY A 25 -1.28 -17.41 4.15
C GLY A 25 -0.17 -17.32 5.20
N ARG A 26 0.26 -16.13 5.59
CA ARG A 26 1.23 -15.95 6.68
C ARG A 26 0.57 -16.23 8.04
N GLU A 27 1.28 -16.92 8.93
CA GLU A 27 0.82 -17.17 10.29
C GLU A 27 0.98 -15.96 11.22
N HIS A 28 1.99 -15.13 10.95
CA HIS A 28 2.32 -13.91 11.69
C HIS A 28 2.71 -12.78 10.74
N PRO A 29 2.58 -11.49 11.16
CA PRO A 29 3.22 -10.38 10.49
C PRO A 29 4.72 -10.64 10.31
N GLY A 30 5.28 -10.26 9.18
CA GLY A 30 6.70 -10.50 8.92
C GLY A 30 7.22 -9.69 7.74
N ASN A 31 8.54 -9.54 7.71
CA ASN A 31 9.20 -8.83 6.65
C ASN A 31 8.94 -9.46 5.28
N VAL A 32 8.76 -8.62 4.29
CA VAL A 32 8.64 -9.05 2.90
C VAL A 32 10.00 -9.58 2.45
N ARG A 33 9.99 -10.77 1.86
CA ARG A 33 11.22 -11.40 1.37
C ARG A 33 11.60 -10.84 0.01
N ILE A 34 12.80 -10.32 -0.09
CA ILE A 34 13.45 -9.97 -1.36
C ILE A 34 14.31 -11.13 -1.79
N THR A 35 14.11 -11.61 -3.01
CA THR A 35 14.89 -12.75 -3.55
C THR A 35 16.17 -12.24 -4.20
N GLY A 36 17.29 -12.87 -3.88
CA GLY A 36 18.62 -12.53 -4.41
C GLY A 36 19.31 -11.40 -3.64
N GLU A 37 20.57 -11.61 -3.28
CA GLU A 37 21.36 -10.63 -2.52
C GLU A 37 21.57 -9.32 -3.31
N GLY A 38 21.74 -9.40 -4.64
CA GLY A 38 21.87 -8.22 -5.49
C GLY A 38 20.60 -7.37 -5.52
N ASN A 39 19.42 -8.01 -5.60
CA ASN A 39 18.13 -7.30 -5.54
C ASN A 39 17.92 -6.65 -4.18
N LYS A 40 18.33 -7.34 -3.11
CA LYS A 40 18.26 -6.81 -1.75
C LYS A 40 19.15 -5.59 -1.59
N ALA A 41 20.42 -5.67 -2.00
CA ALA A 41 21.34 -4.54 -1.94
C ALA A 41 20.84 -3.33 -2.74
N ALA A 42 20.32 -3.55 -3.96
CA ALA A 42 19.74 -2.49 -4.78
C ALA A 42 18.50 -1.86 -4.13
N MET A 43 17.62 -2.67 -3.53
CA MET A 43 16.45 -2.15 -2.81
C MET A 43 16.87 -1.36 -1.56
N ASP A 44 17.85 -1.84 -0.81
CA ASP A 44 18.37 -1.13 0.36
C ASP A 44 18.99 0.21 -0.03
N GLU A 45 19.74 0.27 -1.14
CA GLU A 45 20.30 1.51 -1.69
C GLU A 45 19.19 2.48 -2.10
N LEU A 46 18.21 2.03 -2.90
CA LEU A 46 17.10 2.86 -3.37
C LEU A 46 16.26 3.41 -2.22
N LEU A 47 15.90 2.57 -1.24
CA LEU A 47 15.06 2.98 -0.12
C LEU A 47 15.76 3.97 0.83
N ASN A 48 17.09 3.94 0.89
CA ASN A 48 17.89 4.86 1.70
C ASN A 48 18.36 6.09 0.90
N HIS A 49 18.12 6.14 -0.40
CA HIS A 49 18.46 7.31 -1.21
C HIS A 49 17.69 8.55 -0.74
N GLU A 50 18.36 9.69 -0.71
CA GLU A 50 17.77 10.93 -0.19
C GLU A 50 16.47 11.35 -0.89
N ASP A 51 16.37 11.16 -2.20
CA ASP A 51 15.16 11.47 -2.96
C ASP A 51 14.02 10.52 -2.61
N MET A 52 14.29 9.25 -2.32
CA MET A 52 13.28 8.32 -1.84
C MET A 52 12.76 8.74 -0.45
N VAL A 53 13.65 9.12 0.45
CA VAL A 53 13.28 9.63 1.78
C VAL A 53 12.45 10.91 1.66
N ARG A 54 12.78 11.80 0.72
CA ARG A 54 12.00 13.01 0.43
C ARG A 54 10.62 12.67 -0.13
N LEU A 55 10.52 11.74 -1.10
CA LEU A 55 9.25 11.27 -1.64
C LEU A 55 8.36 10.69 -0.55
N VAL A 56 8.89 9.80 0.29
CA VAL A 56 8.17 9.20 1.43
C VAL A 56 7.67 10.27 2.39
N SER A 57 8.51 11.26 2.73
CA SER A 57 8.12 12.37 3.61
C SER A 57 7.01 13.22 3.00
N PHE A 58 7.09 13.49 1.71
CA PHE A 58 6.06 14.22 0.95
C PHE A 58 4.73 13.47 0.92
N THR A 59 4.73 12.18 0.59
CA THR A 59 3.51 11.36 0.55
C THR A 59 2.85 11.26 1.92
N ASN A 60 3.62 11.15 3.00
CA ASN A 60 3.10 11.18 4.37
C ASN A 60 2.45 12.53 4.70
N SER A 61 3.08 13.63 4.29
CA SER A 61 2.52 14.97 4.52
C SER A 61 1.20 15.15 3.78
N LEU A 62 1.12 14.68 2.53
CA LEU A 62 -0.14 14.70 1.77
C LEU A 62 -1.21 13.85 2.47
N TYR A 63 -0.86 12.61 2.88
CA TYR A 63 -1.81 11.73 3.56
C TYR A 63 -2.33 12.37 4.85
N ASN A 64 -1.43 12.94 5.65
CA ASN A 64 -1.79 13.64 6.89
C ASN A 64 -2.69 14.85 6.63
N SER A 65 -2.43 15.62 5.57
CA SER A 65 -3.20 16.82 5.25
C SER A 65 -4.60 16.52 4.72
N PHE A 66 -4.73 15.48 3.87
CA PHE A 66 -5.98 15.19 3.17
C PHE A 66 -6.82 14.08 3.80
N ASN A 67 -6.24 13.26 4.69
CA ASN A 67 -6.97 12.21 5.42
C ASN A 67 -6.32 11.92 6.78
N HIS A 68 -6.36 12.91 7.66
CA HIS A 68 -5.69 12.88 8.96
C HIS A 68 -6.10 11.70 9.84
N LYS A 69 -7.40 11.37 9.91
CA LYS A 69 -7.89 10.30 10.78
C LYS A 69 -7.27 8.94 10.41
N THR A 70 -7.27 8.60 9.13
CA THR A 70 -6.67 7.34 8.67
C THR A 70 -5.14 7.37 8.69
N TYR A 71 -4.52 8.54 8.47
CA TYR A 71 -3.08 8.71 8.64
C TYR A 71 -2.64 8.38 10.07
N VAL A 72 -3.35 8.89 11.08
CA VAL A 72 -3.05 8.60 12.49
C VAL A 72 -3.18 7.11 12.78
N GLU A 73 -4.25 6.47 12.31
CA GLU A 73 -4.46 5.02 12.47
C GLU A 73 -3.33 4.19 11.83
N TYR A 74 -2.87 4.58 10.63
CA TYR A 74 -1.73 3.94 9.96
C TYR A 74 -0.44 4.08 10.77
N LYS A 75 -0.16 5.29 11.25
CA LYS A 75 1.00 5.58 12.06
C LYS A 75 1.01 4.76 13.34
N GLU A 76 -0.08 4.79 14.11
CA GLU A 76 -0.21 4.01 15.34
C GLU A 76 -0.11 2.50 15.09
N THR A 77 -0.70 2.00 13.99
CA THR A 77 -0.62 0.60 13.62
C THR A 77 0.81 0.19 13.30
N LEU A 78 1.52 1.00 12.51
CA LEU A 78 2.93 0.76 12.18
C LEU A 78 3.80 0.76 13.45
N GLU A 79 3.73 1.82 14.23
CA GLU A 79 4.54 2.00 15.45
C GLU A 79 4.30 0.89 16.47
N SER A 80 3.03 0.49 16.69
CA SER A 80 2.69 -0.58 17.61
C SER A 80 3.22 -1.95 17.14
N HIS A 81 3.23 -2.22 15.83
CA HIS A 81 3.85 -3.44 15.30
C HIS A 81 5.36 -3.46 15.54
N LEU A 82 6.05 -2.34 15.35
CA LEU A 82 7.50 -2.22 15.57
C LEU A 82 7.87 -2.37 17.05
N VAL A 83 7.00 -1.91 17.96
CA VAL A 83 7.16 -2.13 19.41
C VAL A 83 6.90 -3.58 19.77
N HIS A 84 5.85 -4.20 19.20
CA HIS A 84 5.46 -5.58 19.50
C HIS A 84 6.48 -6.61 18.96
N ASP A 85 6.98 -6.39 17.75
CA ASP A 85 8.02 -7.23 17.14
C ASP A 85 9.17 -6.38 16.56
N PRO A 86 10.24 -6.16 17.33
CA PRO A 86 11.40 -5.36 16.91
C PRO A 86 12.18 -5.94 15.72
N ARG A 87 11.84 -7.13 15.24
CA ARG A 87 12.45 -7.74 14.03
C ARG A 87 11.86 -7.17 12.75
N LEU A 88 10.68 -6.57 12.81
CA LEU A 88 10.03 -5.93 11.67
C LEU A 88 10.85 -4.72 11.19
N ARG A 89 10.89 -4.52 9.90
CA ARG A 89 11.68 -3.46 9.26
C ARG A 89 10.77 -2.59 8.39
N PRO A 90 10.49 -1.34 8.78
CA PRO A 90 9.83 -0.39 7.90
C PRO A 90 10.76 0.00 6.75
N THR A 91 10.21 0.46 5.65
CA THR A 91 10.99 0.89 4.47
C THR A 91 11.67 2.24 4.65
N SER A 92 11.24 3.02 5.62
CA SER A 92 11.83 4.30 6.02
C SER A 92 11.40 4.64 7.44
N SER A 93 12.22 5.38 8.18
CA SER A 93 11.83 5.97 9.48
C SER A 93 10.78 7.08 9.36
N LYS A 94 10.48 7.52 8.15
CA LYS A 94 9.52 8.59 7.84
C LYS A 94 8.17 8.08 7.34
N THR A 95 8.04 6.77 7.05
CA THR A 95 6.81 6.22 6.47
C THR A 95 5.76 5.90 7.53
N VAL A 96 4.48 6.00 7.15
CA VAL A 96 3.35 5.40 7.87
C VAL A 96 2.85 4.13 7.19
N PHE A 97 3.36 3.83 5.99
CA PHE A 97 3.03 2.64 5.23
C PHE A 97 3.93 1.46 5.61
N ALA A 98 3.36 0.30 5.86
CA ALA A 98 4.11 -0.89 6.25
C ALA A 98 4.92 -1.49 5.09
N THR A 99 4.49 -1.25 3.85
CA THR A 99 5.10 -1.84 2.66
C THR A 99 5.29 -0.79 1.57
N THR A 100 6.42 -0.87 0.88
CA THR A 100 6.70 -0.12 -0.37
C THR A 100 7.02 -1.11 -1.46
N THR A 101 6.35 -1.01 -2.60
CA THR A 101 6.65 -1.76 -3.83
C THR A 101 7.21 -0.80 -4.87
N ILE A 102 8.35 -1.15 -5.45
CA ILE A 102 8.90 -0.48 -6.62
C ILE A 102 8.62 -1.36 -7.83
N ASN A 103 7.89 -0.83 -8.78
CA ASN A 103 7.65 -1.45 -10.06
C ASN A 103 8.72 -0.96 -11.04
N PHE A 104 9.57 -1.89 -11.49
CA PHE A 104 10.69 -1.62 -12.37
C PHE A 104 10.26 -1.87 -13.82
N GLY A 105 10.09 -0.84 -14.59
CA GLY A 105 9.68 -0.88 -15.99
C GLY A 105 10.23 -2.03 -16.87
N PRO A 106 10.45 -1.78 -18.14
CA PRO A 106 10.35 -0.44 -18.75
C PRO A 106 8.92 0.07 -18.94
N ARG A 107 7.93 -0.81 -19.15
CA ARG A 107 6.55 -0.41 -19.45
C ARG A 107 5.58 -1.04 -18.47
N ILE A 108 5.32 -0.32 -17.38
CA ILE A 108 4.36 -0.76 -16.39
C ILE A 108 2.96 -0.49 -16.92
N ILE A 109 2.24 -1.57 -17.23
CA ILE A 109 0.83 -1.57 -17.61
C ILE A 109 0.12 -2.48 -16.62
N VAL A 110 -0.84 -1.93 -15.90
CA VAL A 110 -1.59 -2.69 -14.90
C VAL A 110 -3.05 -2.79 -15.35
N PRO A 111 -3.58 -3.99 -15.56
CA PRO A 111 -4.98 -4.20 -15.94
C PRO A 111 -5.92 -3.78 -14.80
N PRO A 112 -7.23 -3.64 -15.06
CA PRO A 112 -8.21 -3.29 -14.03
C PRO A 112 -8.19 -4.28 -12.86
N HIS A 113 -8.00 -3.76 -11.64
CA HIS A 113 -7.97 -4.55 -10.41
C HIS A 113 -8.31 -3.67 -9.19
N ILE A 114 -8.52 -4.31 -8.06
CA ILE A 114 -8.55 -3.71 -6.72
C ILE A 114 -7.44 -4.32 -5.87
N ASP A 115 -6.95 -3.58 -4.90
CA ASP A 115 -5.97 -4.08 -3.91
C ASP A 115 -6.69 -4.66 -2.68
N GLY A 116 -7.45 -5.73 -2.89
CA GLY A 116 -8.33 -6.31 -1.85
C GLY A 116 -7.63 -6.78 -0.58
N GLY A 117 -6.30 -6.85 -0.56
CA GLY A 117 -5.49 -7.13 0.64
C GLY A 117 -5.20 -5.90 1.51
N ASN A 118 -5.43 -4.69 1.00
CA ASN A 118 -5.26 -3.46 1.76
C ASN A 118 -6.47 -3.18 2.65
N THR A 119 -6.32 -2.27 3.63
CA THR A 119 -7.46 -1.87 4.46
C THR A 119 -8.45 -1.03 3.66
N GLY A 120 -9.75 -1.31 3.77
CA GLY A 120 -10.78 -0.74 2.91
C GLY A 120 -10.89 0.79 3.01
N HIS A 121 -10.82 1.33 4.22
CA HIS A 121 -10.89 2.78 4.47
C HIS A 121 -9.56 3.50 4.34
N GLY A 122 -8.47 2.74 4.18
CA GLY A 122 -7.14 3.31 4.06
C GLY A 122 -6.79 3.71 2.63
N TRP A 123 -5.79 4.55 2.51
CA TRP A 123 -5.27 4.98 1.23
C TRP A 123 -3.93 4.30 0.94
N CYS A 124 -3.67 4.04 -0.34
CA CYS A 124 -2.32 3.81 -0.86
C CYS A 124 -1.79 5.11 -1.48
N SER A 125 -0.48 5.19 -1.63
CA SER A 125 0.20 6.22 -2.41
C SER A 125 0.80 5.56 -3.64
N ASP A 126 0.53 6.07 -4.84
CA ASP A 126 1.19 5.69 -6.09
C ASP A 126 1.89 6.90 -6.69
N SER A 127 3.20 6.79 -6.90
CA SER A 127 4.04 7.82 -7.50
C SER A 127 4.56 7.33 -8.84
N SER A 128 4.27 8.06 -9.90
CA SER A 128 4.70 7.71 -11.26
C SER A 128 6.02 8.37 -11.61
N LEU A 129 6.92 7.62 -12.26
CA LEU A 129 8.27 8.04 -12.62
C LEU A 129 8.62 7.56 -14.04
N GLY A 130 9.69 8.13 -14.60
CA GLY A 130 10.26 7.74 -15.89
C GLY A 130 9.96 8.72 -17.01
N PRO A 131 10.70 8.62 -18.13
CA PRO A 131 10.50 9.47 -19.29
C PRO A 131 9.37 8.93 -20.18
N TYR A 132 8.17 9.49 -20.07
CA TYR A 132 7.03 9.22 -20.94
C TYR A 132 6.18 10.48 -21.10
N ASN A 133 5.41 10.55 -22.19
CA ASN A 133 4.49 11.63 -22.46
C ASN A 133 3.11 11.37 -21.83
N PRO A 134 2.75 12.09 -20.75
CA PRO A 134 1.52 11.88 -20.02
C PRO A 134 0.24 12.28 -20.80
N ASP A 135 0.38 12.93 -21.95
CA ASP A 135 -0.74 13.26 -22.83
C ASP A 135 -1.06 12.12 -23.81
N LYS A 136 -0.13 11.15 -23.97
CA LYS A 136 -0.27 10.02 -24.90
C LYS A 136 -0.38 8.66 -24.21
N GLY A 137 -0.18 8.59 -22.88
CA GLY A 137 -0.25 7.35 -22.13
C GLY A 137 0.05 7.54 -20.65
N GLY A 138 0.10 6.43 -19.90
CA GLY A 138 0.42 6.44 -18.47
C GLY A 138 -0.70 6.98 -17.56
N HIS A 139 -1.88 7.26 -18.11
CA HIS A 139 -3.01 7.75 -17.32
C HIS A 139 -3.44 6.72 -16.28
N LEU A 140 -3.85 7.20 -15.11
CA LEU A 140 -4.55 6.38 -14.11
C LEU A 140 -6.06 6.41 -14.39
N VAL A 141 -6.66 5.23 -14.49
CA VAL A 141 -8.11 5.08 -14.68
C VAL A 141 -8.72 4.60 -13.37
N LEU A 142 -9.69 5.36 -12.85
CA LEU A 142 -10.49 5.01 -11.66
C LEU A 142 -11.91 4.63 -12.12
N TRP A 143 -12.11 3.34 -12.36
CA TRP A 143 -13.29 2.81 -13.06
C TRP A 143 -14.61 3.11 -12.35
N ASN A 144 -14.67 2.89 -11.04
CA ASN A 144 -15.88 3.14 -10.26
C ASN A 144 -16.29 4.62 -10.23
N LEU A 145 -15.35 5.53 -10.49
CA LEU A 145 -15.57 6.98 -10.49
C LEU A 145 -15.75 7.54 -11.90
N GLY A 146 -15.52 6.72 -12.95
CA GLY A 146 -15.53 7.17 -14.33
C GLY A 146 -14.46 8.21 -14.66
N LEU A 147 -13.32 8.18 -13.94
CA LEU A 147 -12.26 9.17 -14.08
C LEU A 147 -11.05 8.59 -14.81
N ILE A 148 -10.51 9.36 -15.74
CA ILE A 148 -9.20 9.17 -16.36
C ILE A 148 -8.33 10.35 -15.94
N ILE A 149 -7.30 10.06 -15.17
CA ILE A 149 -6.42 11.07 -14.56
C ILE A 149 -5.14 11.14 -15.37
N ARG A 150 -4.77 12.31 -15.86
CA ARG A 150 -3.45 12.58 -16.40
C ARG A 150 -2.43 12.40 -15.28
N PHE A 151 -1.50 11.46 -15.44
CA PHE A 151 -0.60 11.06 -14.37
C PHE A 151 0.85 11.20 -14.82
N PRO A 152 1.42 12.42 -14.81
CA PRO A 152 2.76 12.69 -15.32
C PRO A 152 3.86 12.13 -14.42
N PRO A 153 5.08 11.96 -14.94
CA PRO A 153 6.26 11.66 -14.14
C PRO A 153 6.43 12.66 -12.99
N GLY A 154 6.71 12.14 -11.78
CA GLY A 154 6.83 12.94 -10.56
C GLY A 154 5.51 13.24 -9.85
N ALA A 155 4.36 12.89 -10.45
CA ALA A 155 3.07 13.01 -9.77
C ALA A 155 2.84 11.86 -8.79
N THR A 156 2.13 12.17 -7.71
CA THR A 156 1.67 11.21 -6.71
C THR A 156 0.15 11.30 -6.56
N VAL A 157 -0.50 10.17 -6.45
CA VAL A 157 -1.92 10.05 -6.11
C VAL A 157 -2.07 9.25 -4.83
N LEU A 158 -3.02 9.67 -3.99
CA LEU A 158 -3.46 8.90 -2.83
C LEU A 158 -4.93 8.56 -3.00
N PHE A 159 -5.29 7.30 -2.84
CA PHE A 159 -6.68 6.85 -3.01
C PHE A 159 -6.92 5.51 -2.30
N PRO A 160 -8.19 5.15 -1.98
CA PRO A 160 -8.55 3.88 -1.36
C PRO A 160 -8.53 2.75 -2.38
N SER A 161 -7.33 2.23 -2.67
CA SER A 161 -7.09 1.22 -3.72
C SER A 161 -7.77 -0.13 -3.48
N ALA A 162 -8.17 -0.41 -2.23
CA ALA A 162 -8.95 -1.61 -1.89
C ALA A 162 -10.42 -1.51 -2.33
N LEU A 163 -10.95 -0.30 -2.57
CA LEU A 163 -12.35 -0.04 -2.93
C LEU A 163 -12.52 0.37 -4.38
N ILE A 164 -11.52 1.01 -4.97
CA ILE A 164 -11.61 1.58 -6.30
C ILE A 164 -10.89 0.68 -7.29
N THR A 165 -11.65 0.14 -8.26
CA THR A 165 -11.07 -0.55 -9.41
C THR A 165 -10.25 0.44 -10.21
N HIS A 166 -8.97 0.14 -10.40
CA HIS A 166 -8.04 1.03 -11.07
C HIS A 166 -7.14 0.29 -12.06
N SER A 167 -6.65 1.00 -13.04
CA SER A 167 -5.72 0.50 -14.06
C SER A 167 -4.86 1.63 -14.60
N THR A 168 -3.83 1.29 -15.39
CA THR A 168 -3.01 2.27 -16.09
C THR A 168 -3.11 2.10 -17.60
N VAL A 169 -3.22 3.22 -18.33
CA VAL A 169 -3.17 3.23 -19.79
C VAL A 169 -1.73 2.97 -20.23
N PRO A 170 -1.50 2.15 -21.29
CA PRO A 170 -0.18 1.95 -21.85
C PRO A 170 0.51 3.26 -22.23
N ILE A 171 1.83 3.33 -22.04
CA ILE A 171 2.70 4.37 -22.61
C ILE A 171 3.12 4.01 -24.04
N GLN A 172 3.76 4.93 -24.75
CA GLN A 172 4.24 4.66 -26.10
C GLN A 172 5.35 3.58 -26.09
N PRO A 173 5.58 2.86 -27.22
CA PRO A 173 6.52 1.73 -27.26
C PRO A 173 7.97 2.04 -26.90
N ASP A 174 8.42 3.26 -27.15
CA ASP A 174 9.79 3.77 -26.93
C ASP A 174 9.95 4.51 -25.59
N GLU A 175 8.87 4.59 -24.81
CA GLU A 175 8.86 5.27 -23.52
C GLU A 175 9.11 4.29 -22.37
N THR A 176 9.45 4.86 -21.20
CA THR A 176 9.67 4.10 -19.96
C THR A 176 8.89 4.69 -18.81
N ARG A 177 8.18 3.82 -18.08
CA ARG A 177 7.44 4.17 -16.86
C ARG A 177 7.83 3.24 -15.72
N TYR A 178 8.06 3.84 -14.55
CA TYR A 178 8.23 3.19 -13.26
C TYR A 178 7.15 3.66 -12.30
N SER A 179 6.92 2.94 -11.20
CA SER A 179 6.08 3.46 -10.11
C SER A 179 6.56 3.00 -8.75
N ILE A 180 6.30 3.84 -7.73
CA ILE A 180 6.55 3.54 -6.33
C ILE A 180 5.20 3.56 -5.63
N VAL A 181 4.81 2.41 -5.09
CA VAL A 181 3.52 2.22 -4.40
C VAL A 181 3.76 1.96 -2.93
N GLN A 182 3.14 2.78 -2.06
CA GLN A 182 3.20 2.60 -0.61
C GLN A 182 1.80 2.22 -0.09
N TYR A 183 1.74 1.20 0.76
CA TYR A 183 0.48 0.67 1.27
C TYR A 183 0.65 -0.08 2.59
N SER A 184 -0.46 -0.40 3.24
CA SER A 184 -0.50 -1.29 4.39
C SER A 184 -1.59 -2.35 4.22
N ALA A 185 -1.21 -3.61 4.44
CA ALA A 185 -2.16 -4.72 4.39
C ALA A 185 -3.18 -4.59 5.53
N GLY A 186 -4.46 -4.79 5.22
CA GLY A 186 -5.56 -4.74 6.19
C GLY A 186 -5.39 -5.75 7.32
N GLY A 187 -4.74 -6.88 7.04
CA GLY A 187 -4.42 -7.88 8.04
C GLY A 187 -3.58 -7.37 9.21
N LEU A 188 -2.74 -6.35 9.01
CA LEU A 188 -1.95 -5.74 10.09
C LEU A 188 -2.86 -5.05 11.12
N PHE A 189 -3.90 -4.36 10.67
CA PHE A 189 -4.88 -3.70 11.53
C PHE A 189 -5.69 -4.75 12.31
N TRP A 190 -6.14 -5.80 11.65
CA TRP A 190 -6.84 -6.91 12.29
C TRP A 190 -5.97 -7.62 13.33
N TRP A 191 -4.72 -7.90 13.02
CA TRP A 191 -3.79 -8.54 13.95
C TRP A 191 -3.62 -7.74 15.24
N ARG A 192 -3.43 -6.42 15.13
CA ARG A 192 -3.37 -5.51 16.28
C ARG A 192 -4.68 -5.51 17.08
N ASN A 193 -5.81 -5.35 16.38
CA ASN A 193 -7.13 -5.23 17.01
C ASN A 193 -7.56 -6.54 17.70
N ASN A 194 -7.14 -7.70 17.19
CA ASN A 194 -7.38 -9.00 17.81
C ASN A 194 -6.42 -9.31 18.97
N GLY A 195 -5.69 -8.33 19.49
CA GLY A 195 -4.74 -8.55 20.58
C GLY A 195 -3.53 -9.38 20.14
N TRP A 196 -2.96 -9.06 18.98
CA TRP A 196 -1.73 -9.66 18.43
C TRP A 196 -1.88 -11.15 18.07
N CYS A 197 -3.01 -11.52 17.54
CA CYS A 197 -3.24 -12.89 17.07
C CYS A 197 -4.11 -12.93 15.79
N SER A 198 -4.11 -14.10 15.13
CA SER A 198 -4.98 -14.32 13.97
C SER A 198 -6.45 -14.43 14.39
N ASP A 199 -7.38 -14.15 13.45
CA ASP A 199 -8.82 -14.34 13.67
C ASP A 199 -9.14 -15.74 14.21
N LYS A 200 -8.48 -16.76 13.67
CA LYS A 200 -8.65 -18.15 14.12
C LYS A 200 -8.30 -18.31 15.60
N VAL A 201 -7.19 -17.77 16.04
CA VAL A 201 -6.73 -17.84 17.44
C VAL A 201 -7.62 -16.98 18.34
N PHE A 202 -8.01 -15.80 17.88
CA PHE A 202 -8.93 -14.92 18.60
C PHE A 202 -10.26 -15.65 18.87
N LEU A 203 -10.89 -16.20 17.84
CA LEU A 203 -12.17 -16.92 17.97
C LEU A 203 -12.11 -18.13 18.89
N GLN A 204 -10.94 -18.79 18.99
CA GLN A 204 -10.74 -19.92 19.91
C GLN A 204 -10.57 -19.50 21.37
N LYS A 205 -10.01 -18.31 21.63
CA LYS A 205 -9.65 -17.86 23.00
C LYS A 205 -10.58 -16.81 23.56
N ALA A 206 -11.35 -16.12 22.72
CA ALA A 206 -12.19 -15.01 23.11
C ALA A 206 -13.34 -15.46 24.03
N SER A 207 -13.60 -14.67 25.05
CA SER A 207 -14.78 -14.84 25.93
C SER A 207 -16.08 -14.58 25.14
N LYS A 208 -17.20 -15.00 25.70
CA LYS A 208 -18.53 -14.73 25.11
C LYS A 208 -18.79 -13.23 24.93
N ASP A 209 -18.33 -12.42 25.88
CA ASP A 209 -18.48 -10.95 25.79
C ASP A 209 -17.61 -10.35 24.71
N GLN A 210 -16.38 -10.80 24.54
CA GLN A 210 -15.51 -10.38 23.45
C GLN A 210 -16.07 -10.75 22.08
N LEU A 211 -16.63 -11.96 21.93
CA LEU A 211 -17.30 -12.39 20.70
C LEU A 211 -18.58 -11.59 20.41
N LYS A 212 -19.33 -11.21 21.44
CA LYS A 212 -20.50 -10.34 21.29
C LYS A 212 -20.10 -8.95 20.88
N GLN A 213 -19.06 -8.39 21.51
CA GLN A 213 -18.51 -7.09 21.16
C GLN A 213 -18.00 -7.07 19.71
N GLN A 214 -17.21 -8.06 19.29
CA GLN A 214 -16.73 -8.17 17.91
C GLN A 214 -17.88 -8.23 16.88
N LYS A 215 -18.99 -8.92 17.20
CA LYS A 215 -20.16 -8.92 16.32
C LYS A 215 -20.79 -7.54 16.16
N VAL A 216 -20.88 -6.77 17.24
CA VAL A 216 -21.37 -5.39 17.20
C VAL A 216 -20.45 -4.52 16.37
N GLU A 217 -19.13 -4.59 16.60
CA GLU A 217 -18.12 -3.85 15.86
C GLU A 217 -18.14 -4.19 14.37
N ASN A 218 -18.24 -5.48 14.03
CA ASN A 218 -18.33 -5.92 12.63
C ASN A 218 -19.61 -5.42 11.96
N ALA A 219 -20.73 -5.34 12.66
CA ALA A 219 -21.97 -4.80 12.11
C ALA A 219 -21.90 -3.29 11.86
N GLN A 220 -21.11 -2.58 12.66
CA GLN A 220 -20.90 -1.12 12.54
C GLN A 220 -19.66 -0.75 11.71
N HIS A 221 -18.84 -1.74 11.36
CA HIS A 221 -17.53 -1.54 10.73
C HIS A 221 -17.60 -0.66 9.47
N TRP A 222 -18.63 -0.85 8.64
CA TRP A 222 -18.80 -0.05 7.43
C TRP A 222 -19.06 1.42 7.73
N SER A 223 -20.04 1.72 8.58
CA SER A 223 -20.38 3.11 8.95
C SER A 223 -19.22 3.81 9.66
N MET A 224 -18.58 3.13 10.62
CA MET A 224 -17.42 3.67 11.33
C MET A 224 -16.25 3.97 10.39
N ASN A 225 -16.02 3.14 9.38
CA ASN A 225 -14.94 3.38 8.42
C ASN A 225 -15.27 4.49 7.42
N LEU A 226 -16.55 4.69 7.06
CA LEU A 226 -16.95 5.84 6.26
C LEU A 226 -16.70 7.17 6.99
N GLU A 227 -16.90 7.23 8.30
CA GLU A 227 -16.62 8.41 9.12
C GLU A 227 -15.14 8.77 9.23
N LYS A 228 -14.25 7.85 8.85
CA LYS A 228 -12.79 8.10 8.80
C LYS A 228 -12.37 8.89 7.57
N PHE A 229 -13.16 8.90 6.51
CA PHE A 229 -12.86 9.73 5.34
C PHE A 229 -13.03 11.20 5.68
N THR A 230 -12.10 12.02 5.23
CA THR A 230 -12.17 13.47 5.37
C THR A 230 -13.28 14.03 4.46
N HIS A 231 -14.18 14.81 5.01
CA HIS A 231 -15.16 15.53 4.21
C HIS A 231 -14.51 16.76 3.59
N TRP A 232 -15.02 17.18 2.43
CA TRP A 232 -14.53 18.38 1.75
C TRP A 232 -14.60 19.64 2.63
N SER A 233 -15.61 19.69 3.51
CA SER A 233 -15.77 20.79 4.50
C SER A 233 -14.69 20.82 5.57
N ASP A 234 -13.90 19.75 5.72
CA ASP A 234 -12.89 19.61 6.77
C ASP A 234 -11.48 19.96 6.25
N LEU A 235 -11.35 20.22 4.93
CA LEU A 235 -10.14 20.68 4.26
C LEU A 235 -10.09 22.19 4.16
#